data_6098c81ea1ceefea1f167eca8ed42b99
#
_entry.id   6098c81ea1ceefea1f167eca8ed42b99
#
_cell.length_a   1.000
_cell.length_b   1.000
_cell.length_c   1.000
_cell.angle_alpha   90.00
_cell.angle_beta   90.00
_cell.angle_gamma   90.00
#
_symmetry.space_group_name_H-M   'P 1'
#
loop_
_entity.id
_entity.type
_entity.pdbx_description
1 polymer ?
#
loop_
_entity_poly.entity_id
_entity_poly.type
_entity_poly.pdbx_seq_one_letter_code
_entity_poly.pdbx_strand_id
1 'polypeptide(L)'
;GYVCTCSAEEFRQFRVDKVNCNCRGQSENLNIEMWGKMLDGTFKPGDAVVRVKTGMELKNPALRDWPALRIQDTEKNPHPRKEIGSKYRVWPLLDFQSAVEDYLQGVTHIIRGKDLMDSTRKQTLLYQHFNWKYPETMYWGRVKVHEWGGFSTSQMRKDIENGMFEGWDDPRLPTISALKKRGIKAEALRQFWIELGVTQKDISVPLATLYSHNTKQIDDSAPRISFVRNPKLIQLQGNHPKSISFPVHPNVESMGERQISISSSKVYIENMDFAKKEIRLKGFADFNLSGDSANYISTERSDKRAIVHWVSEDDKLEATLISTEDGTLNRINGLVERHDYEIGTV
;
A
#
# COMPACT_ATOMS: atom_id res chain seq x y z
N GLY A 1 19.90 -32.38 -14.02
CA GLY A 1 19.99 -32.28 -12.57
C GLY A 1 20.54 -33.54 -11.91
N TYR A 2 20.72 -33.55 -10.62
CA TYR A 2 21.14 -34.68 -9.83
C TYR A 2 20.65 -34.59 -8.38
N VAL A 3 20.48 -35.75 -7.75
CA VAL A 3 20.17 -35.83 -6.30
C VAL A 3 21.47 -35.72 -5.52
N CYS A 4 21.50 -34.80 -4.58
CA CYS A 4 22.67 -34.52 -3.74
C CYS A 4 22.34 -34.78 -2.28
N THR A 5 23.17 -35.59 -1.61
CA THR A 5 23.07 -35.94 -0.19
C THR A 5 24.12 -35.24 0.69
N CYS A 6 24.93 -34.34 0.12
CA CYS A 6 25.83 -33.49 0.90
C CYS A 6 25.04 -32.57 1.81
N SER A 7 25.51 -32.40 3.02
CA SER A 7 24.97 -31.40 3.95
C SER A 7 25.03 -29.99 3.34
N ALA A 8 24.26 -29.07 3.89
CA ALA A 8 24.27 -27.68 3.46
C ALA A 8 25.64 -27.01 3.64
N GLU A 9 26.36 -27.39 4.69
CA GLU A 9 27.69 -26.87 5.01
C GLU A 9 28.76 -27.38 4.06
N GLU A 10 28.83 -28.72 3.85
CA GLU A 10 29.74 -29.32 2.90
C GLU A 10 29.52 -28.75 1.48
N PHE A 11 28.27 -28.66 1.04
CA PHE A 11 28.02 -28.14 -0.30
C PHE A 11 28.33 -26.65 -0.41
N ARG A 12 28.20 -25.88 0.66
CA ARG A 12 28.64 -24.48 0.68
C ARG A 12 30.14 -24.39 0.47
N GLN A 13 30.92 -25.28 1.09
CA GLN A 13 32.38 -25.32 0.89
C GLN A 13 32.73 -25.69 -0.56
N PHE A 14 32.12 -26.71 -1.15
CA PHE A 14 32.32 -27.06 -2.56
C PHE A 14 32.03 -25.87 -3.50
N ARG A 15 30.98 -25.09 -3.19
CA ARG A 15 30.67 -23.87 -3.94
C ARG A 15 31.74 -22.81 -3.80
N VAL A 16 32.34 -22.62 -2.62
CA VAL A 16 33.43 -21.66 -2.37
C VAL A 16 34.65 -22.10 -3.15
N ASP A 17 35.04 -23.36 -3.00
CA ASP A 17 36.27 -23.95 -3.59
C ASP A 17 36.14 -24.19 -5.10
N LYS A 18 34.95 -24.03 -5.68
CA LYS A 18 34.67 -24.26 -7.11
C LYS A 18 34.91 -25.73 -7.57
N VAL A 19 34.72 -26.64 -6.67
CA VAL A 19 34.90 -28.09 -6.93
C VAL A 19 33.59 -28.83 -6.97
N ASN A 20 33.57 -29.94 -7.72
CA ASN A 20 32.39 -30.80 -7.80
C ASN A 20 32.27 -31.63 -6.53
N CYS A 21 31.05 -31.78 -6.00
CA CYS A 21 30.78 -32.79 -4.98
C CYS A 21 30.69 -34.18 -5.64
N ASN A 22 30.87 -35.23 -4.85
CA ASN A 22 30.80 -36.64 -5.35
C ASN A 22 29.46 -36.99 -5.99
N CYS A 23 28.36 -36.40 -5.52
CA CYS A 23 27.01 -36.64 -6.06
C CYS A 23 26.84 -36.15 -7.51
N ARG A 24 27.62 -35.15 -7.93
CA ARG A 24 27.48 -34.52 -9.24
C ARG A 24 27.84 -35.47 -10.42
N GLY A 25 28.70 -36.46 -10.16
CA GLY A 25 29.16 -37.46 -11.14
C GLY A 25 28.35 -38.76 -11.16
N GLN A 26 27.30 -38.88 -10.36
CA GLN A 26 26.47 -40.10 -10.29
C GLN A 26 25.82 -40.41 -11.62
N SER A 27 25.64 -41.74 -11.86
CA SER A 27 24.93 -42.22 -13.06
C SER A 27 23.45 -41.81 -13.05
N GLU A 28 22.84 -41.85 -14.20
CA GLU A 28 21.40 -41.57 -14.35
C GLU A 28 20.56 -42.57 -13.53
N ASN A 29 20.86 -43.84 -13.59
CA ASN A 29 20.13 -44.87 -12.85
C ASN A 29 20.20 -44.65 -11.33
N LEU A 30 21.36 -44.28 -10.82
CA LEU A 30 21.50 -43.97 -9.39
C LEU A 30 20.69 -42.72 -9.01
N ASN A 31 20.69 -41.70 -9.86
CA ASN A 31 19.86 -40.49 -9.60
C ASN A 31 18.37 -40.82 -9.63
N ILE A 32 17.89 -41.69 -10.49
CA ILE A 32 16.50 -42.16 -10.53
C ILE A 32 16.14 -42.92 -9.25
N GLU A 33 17.02 -43.83 -8.82
CA GLU A 33 16.85 -44.56 -7.54
C GLU A 33 16.76 -43.60 -6.34
N MET A 34 17.68 -42.66 -6.25
CA MET A 34 17.71 -41.69 -5.15
C MET A 34 16.50 -40.76 -5.20
N TRP A 35 16.03 -40.40 -6.39
CA TRP A 35 14.77 -39.66 -6.56
C TRP A 35 13.58 -40.45 -6.00
N GLY A 36 13.51 -41.76 -6.29
CA GLY A 36 12.51 -42.66 -5.68
C GLY A 36 12.52 -42.56 -4.14
N LYS A 37 13.72 -42.63 -3.53
CA LYS A 37 13.90 -42.53 -2.07
C LYS A 37 13.47 -41.15 -1.49
N MET A 38 13.53 -40.09 -2.26
CA MET A 38 12.95 -38.77 -1.87
C MET A 38 11.43 -38.84 -1.85
N LEU A 39 10.81 -39.54 -2.81
CA LEU A 39 9.36 -39.62 -2.96
C LEU A 39 8.71 -40.54 -1.96
N ASP A 40 9.31 -41.74 -1.72
CA ASP A 40 8.73 -42.79 -0.89
C ASP A 40 8.92 -42.61 0.61
N GLY A 41 9.74 -41.60 1.01
CA GLY A 41 9.98 -41.28 2.40
C GLY A 41 11.16 -41.96 3.06
N THR A 42 11.96 -42.71 2.29
CA THR A 42 13.25 -43.27 2.75
C THR A 42 14.17 -42.11 3.21
N PHE A 43 14.32 -41.09 2.38
CA PHE A 43 14.99 -39.88 2.77
C PHE A 43 14.05 -38.93 3.59
N LYS A 44 14.59 -38.37 4.64
CA LYS A 44 13.92 -37.39 5.53
C LYS A 44 14.23 -35.96 5.08
N PRO A 45 13.47 -34.97 5.56
CA PRO A 45 13.82 -33.55 5.36
C PRO A 45 15.27 -33.26 5.78
N GLY A 46 16.06 -32.73 4.85
CA GLY A 46 17.49 -32.45 5.06
C GLY A 46 18.44 -33.49 4.48
N ASP A 47 18.02 -34.73 4.25
CA ASP A 47 18.90 -35.80 3.77
C ASP A 47 19.30 -35.64 2.29
N ALA A 48 18.44 -35.09 1.48
CA ALA A 48 18.67 -34.92 0.05
C ALA A 48 17.96 -33.70 -0.56
N VAL A 49 18.58 -33.18 -1.62
CA VAL A 49 18.01 -32.14 -2.48
C VAL A 49 18.29 -32.46 -3.96
N VAL A 50 17.41 -32.05 -4.86
CA VAL A 50 17.72 -32.05 -6.29
C VAL A 50 18.40 -30.74 -6.66
N ARG A 51 19.52 -30.82 -7.39
CA ARG A 51 20.25 -29.64 -7.90
C ARG A 51 20.18 -29.57 -9.42
N VAL A 52 20.07 -28.33 -9.92
CA VAL A 52 20.29 -28.10 -11.35
C VAL A 52 21.80 -28.15 -11.61
N LYS A 53 22.21 -28.96 -12.56
CA LYS A 53 23.62 -29.10 -12.96
C LYS A 53 23.98 -27.92 -13.85
N THR A 54 24.72 -26.96 -13.33
CA THR A 54 25.20 -25.78 -14.05
C THR A 54 26.73 -25.82 -14.20
N GLY A 55 27.48 -24.95 -13.59
CA GLY A 55 28.94 -24.94 -13.59
C GLY A 55 29.49 -24.54 -12.23
N MET A 56 30.29 -25.40 -11.61
CA MET A 56 30.90 -25.08 -10.30
C MET A 56 31.99 -24.01 -10.41
N GLU A 57 32.57 -23.84 -11.59
CA GLU A 57 33.58 -22.83 -11.94
C GLU A 57 33.01 -21.45 -12.18
N LEU A 58 31.69 -21.31 -12.34
CA LEU A 58 31.04 -20.03 -12.63
C LEU A 58 31.49 -18.95 -11.65
N LYS A 59 31.72 -17.75 -12.16
CA LYS A 59 32.20 -16.61 -11.38
C LYS A 59 31.26 -16.25 -10.23
N ASN A 60 29.96 -16.23 -10.50
CA ASN A 60 28.91 -15.98 -9.49
C ASN A 60 28.56 -17.25 -8.72
N PRO A 61 28.85 -17.34 -7.40
CA PRO A 61 28.56 -18.54 -6.61
C PRO A 61 27.07 -18.87 -6.54
N ALA A 62 26.16 -17.91 -6.68
CA ALA A 62 24.72 -18.14 -6.64
C ALA A 62 24.25 -19.06 -7.79
N LEU A 63 25.00 -19.13 -8.89
CA LEU A 63 24.65 -19.92 -10.08
C LEU A 63 25.20 -21.35 -10.04
N ARG A 64 26.10 -21.66 -9.08
CA ARG A 64 26.79 -22.97 -9.00
C ARG A 64 25.85 -24.02 -8.45
N ASP A 65 25.44 -24.98 -9.28
CA ASP A 65 24.60 -26.15 -8.95
C ASP A 65 23.55 -25.87 -7.85
N TRP A 66 22.68 -24.91 -8.12
CA TRP A 66 21.68 -24.43 -7.18
C TRP A 66 20.55 -25.44 -6.93
N PRO A 67 19.93 -25.49 -5.73
CA PRO A 67 18.88 -26.44 -5.39
C PRO A 67 17.57 -26.11 -6.12
N ALA A 68 16.96 -27.13 -6.74
CA ALA A 68 15.70 -27.06 -7.47
C ALA A 68 14.51 -27.58 -6.66
N LEU A 69 14.70 -28.75 -5.99
CA LEU A 69 13.66 -29.40 -5.21
C LEU A 69 14.24 -29.89 -3.87
N ARG A 70 13.39 -29.89 -2.84
CA ARG A 70 13.74 -30.37 -1.51
C ARG A 70 12.64 -31.21 -0.90
N ILE A 71 12.99 -32.08 0.05
CA ILE A 71 12.03 -32.78 0.89
C ILE A 71 11.49 -31.77 1.92
N GLN A 72 10.17 -31.62 1.96
CA GLN A 72 9.47 -30.78 2.91
C GLN A 72 8.96 -31.60 4.10
N ASP A 73 9.10 -31.07 5.29
CA ASP A 73 8.43 -31.60 6.49
C ASP A 73 6.94 -31.19 6.44
N THR A 74 6.15 -32.03 5.78
CA THR A 74 4.73 -31.75 5.55
C THR A 74 3.85 -32.06 6.75
N GLU A 75 4.38 -32.69 7.80
CA GLU A 75 3.68 -32.85 9.07
C GLU A 75 3.67 -31.53 9.84
N LYS A 76 4.82 -30.86 9.90
CA LYS A 76 4.95 -29.55 10.54
C LYS A 76 4.45 -28.40 9.68
N ASN A 77 4.65 -28.50 8.36
CA ASN A 77 4.32 -27.45 7.40
C ASN A 77 3.55 -28.04 6.22
N PRO A 78 2.27 -28.43 6.40
CA PRO A 78 1.44 -28.93 5.32
C PRO A 78 1.15 -27.82 4.30
N HIS A 79 0.79 -28.20 3.09
CA HIS A 79 0.35 -27.24 2.08
C HIS A 79 -0.94 -26.55 2.57
N PRO A 80 -1.09 -25.21 2.40
CA PRO A 80 -2.26 -24.45 2.91
C PRO A 80 -3.60 -24.88 2.28
N ARG A 81 -3.58 -25.45 1.06
CA ARG A 81 -4.78 -26.08 0.48
C ARG A 81 -5.00 -27.43 1.14
N LYS A 82 -6.13 -27.61 1.82
CA LYS A 82 -6.46 -28.80 2.60
C LYS A 82 -6.47 -30.09 1.76
N GLU A 83 -6.93 -30.02 0.52
CA GLU A 83 -6.96 -31.14 -0.45
C GLU A 83 -5.56 -31.60 -0.88
N ILE A 84 -4.56 -30.77 -0.69
CA ILE A 84 -3.16 -31.11 -0.96
C ILE A 84 -2.47 -31.54 0.33
N GLY A 85 -2.58 -30.73 1.39
CA GLY A 85 -2.06 -31.05 2.72
C GLY A 85 -0.65 -31.64 2.69
N SER A 86 -0.52 -32.89 3.12
CA SER A 86 0.76 -33.63 3.18
C SER A 86 0.97 -34.59 1.99
N LYS A 87 0.14 -34.50 0.94
CA LYS A 87 0.17 -35.43 -0.20
C LYS A 87 1.51 -35.49 -0.92
N TYR A 88 2.17 -34.35 -1.09
CA TYR A 88 3.44 -34.24 -1.82
C TYR A 88 4.57 -33.87 -0.86
N ARG A 89 5.59 -34.69 -0.79
CA ARG A 89 6.74 -34.53 0.11
C ARG A 89 7.87 -33.70 -0.49
N VAL A 90 8.09 -33.85 -1.80
CA VAL A 90 9.16 -33.14 -2.50
C VAL A 90 8.56 -31.89 -3.15
N TRP A 91 9.08 -30.75 -2.74
CA TRP A 91 8.58 -29.46 -3.20
C TRP A 91 9.63 -28.75 -4.05
N PRO A 92 9.23 -28.12 -5.16
CA PRO A 92 10.11 -27.25 -5.93
C PRO A 92 10.42 -25.97 -5.14
N LEU A 93 11.62 -25.48 -5.34
CA LEU A 93 12.05 -24.19 -4.82
C LEU A 93 11.74 -23.08 -5.84
N LEU A 94 11.68 -21.84 -5.37
CA LEU A 94 11.22 -20.67 -6.12
C LEU A 94 11.83 -20.57 -7.52
N ASP A 95 13.16 -20.63 -7.63
CA ASP A 95 13.85 -20.44 -8.90
C ASP A 95 13.51 -21.51 -9.94
N PHE A 96 13.23 -22.76 -9.50
CA PHE A 96 12.82 -23.84 -10.36
C PHE A 96 11.33 -23.78 -10.69
N GLN A 97 10.50 -23.64 -9.67
CA GLN A 97 9.04 -23.63 -9.82
C GLN A 97 8.59 -22.50 -10.75
N SER A 98 9.01 -21.26 -10.46
CA SER A 98 8.59 -20.12 -11.28
C SER A 98 9.08 -20.20 -12.72
N ALA A 99 10.29 -20.74 -12.95
CA ALA A 99 10.79 -20.95 -14.31
C ALA A 99 9.93 -21.92 -15.13
N VAL A 100 9.52 -23.02 -14.51
CA VAL A 100 8.66 -24.01 -15.17
C VAL A 100 7.26 -23.48 -15.41
N GLU A 101 6.68 -22.80 -14.42
CA GLU A 101 5.36 -22.17 -14.52
C GLU A 101 5.34 -21.07 -15.59
N ASP A 102 6.33 -20.19 -15.61
CA ASP A 102 6.45 -19.13 -16.62
C ASP A 102 6.46 -19.71 -18.05
N TYR A 103 7.15 -20.82 -18.26
CA TYR A 103 7.16 -21.51 -19.55
C TYR A 103 5.79 -22.11 -19.89
N LEU A 104 5.20 -22.86 -18.95
CA LEU A 104 3.92 -23.55 -19.18
C LEU A 104 2.76 -22.58 -19.40
N GLN A 105 2.83 -21.40 -18.79
CA GLN A 105 1.81 -20.35 -18.93
C GLN A 105 2.07 -19.43 -20.14
N GLY A 106 3.17 -19.60 -20.86
CA GLY A 106 3.51 -18.76 -22.02
C GLY A 106 3.87 -17.33 -21.66
N VAL A 107 4.47 -17.10 -20.47
CA VAL A 107 4.92 -15.80 -20.04
C VAL A 107 5.95 -15.23 -20.99
N THR A 108 5.73 -14.02 -21.49
CA THR A 108 6.62 -13.33 -22.43
C THR A 108 7.50 -12.28 -21.77
N HIS A 109 6.99 -11.65 -20.69
CA HIS A 109 7.68 -10.57 -19.96
C HIS A 109 7.60 -10.80 -18.46
N ILE A 110 8.71 -10.59 -17.76
CA ILE A 110 8.82 -10.70 -16.31
C ILE A 110 9.23 -9.33 -15.74
N ILE A 111 8.49 -8.86 -14.75
CA ILE A 111 8.88 -7.68 -13.94
C ILE A 111 9.17 -8.16 -12.52
N ARG A 112 10.38 -7.94 -12.02
CA ARG A 112 10.78 -8.37 -10.68
C ARG A 112 11.68 -7.38 -9.97
N GLY A 113 11.76 -7.47 -8.65
CA GLY A 113 12.70 -6.68 -7.87
C GLY A 113 14.16 -6.98 -8.28
N LYS A 114 15.02 -5.97 -8.23
CA LYS A 114 16.43 -6.11 -8.59
C LYS A 114 17.20 -7.10 -7.70
N ASP A 115 16.71 -7.36 -6.50
CA ASP A 115 17.24 -8.38 -5.59
C ASP A 115 17.09 -9.81 -6.12
N LEU A 116 16.24 -10.02 -7.12
CA LEU A 116 16.03 -11.29 -7.81
C LEU A 116 16.79 -11.42 -9.15
N MET A 117 17.80 -10.59 -9.41
CA MET A 117 18.61 -10.69 -10.64
C MET A 117 19.31 -12.03 -10.78
N ASP A 118 19.76 -12.63 -9.68
CA ASP A 118 20.37 -13.96 -9.72
C ASP A 118 19.36 -15.07 -10.04
N SER A 119 18.09 -14.88 -9.69
CA SER A 119 17.00 -15.80 -10.09
C SER A 119 16.86 -15.84 -11.61
N THR A 120 16.89 -14.68 -12.29
CA THR A 120 16.88 -14.64 -13.77
C THR A 120 18.05 -15.41 -14.37
N ARG A 121 19.26 -15.22 -13.85
CA ARG A 121 20.46 -15.91 -14.34
C ARG A 121 20.37 -17.43 -14.15
N LYS A 122 19.91 -17.90 -12.99
CA LYS A 122 19.65 -19.32 -12.71
C LYS A 122 18.63 -19.93 -13.66
N GLN A 123 17.51 -19.21 -13.84
CA GLN A 123 16.42 -19.64 -14.71
C GLN A 123 16.84 -19.67 -16.18
N THR A 124 17.63 -18.70 -16.63
CA THR A 124 18.21 -18.73 -17.98
C THR A 124 19.05 -20.01 -18.22
N LEU A 125 19.90 -20.40 -17.25
CA LEU A 125 20.65 -21.64 -17.34
C LEU A 125 19.75 -22.89 -17.36
N LEU A 126 18.65 -22.87 -16.62
CA LEU A 126 17.65 -23.95 -16.65
C LEU A 126 16.96 -24.02 -18.01
N TYR A 127 16.57 -22.93 -18.59
CA TYR A 127 15.94 -22.84 -19.89
C TYR A 127 16.88 -23.37 -21.00
N GLN A 128 18.17 -23.10 -20.90
CA GLN A 128 19.17 -23.66 -21.83
C GLN A 128 19.19 -25.20 -21.83
N HIS A 129 19.01 -25.84 -20.66
CA HIS A 129 18.92 -27.31 -20.57
C HIS A 129 17.75 -27.92 -21.35
N PHE A 130 16.64 -27.15 -21.47
CA PHE A 130 15.43 -27.55 -22.15
C PHE A 130 15.31 -26.99 -23.58
N ASN A 131 16.30 -26.21 -24.02
CA ASN A 131 16.24 -25.44 -25.26
C ASN A 131 15.00 -24.53 -25.36
N TRP A 132 14.62 -23.93 -24.23
CA TRP A 132 13.54 -22.98 -24.14
C TRP A 132 14.05 -21.54 -24.31
N LYS A 133 13.18 -20.64 -24.83
CA LYS A 133 13.47 -19.21 -24.89
C LYS A 133 13.04 -18.54 -23.59
N TYR A 134 13.99 -17.89 -22.89
CA TYR A 134 13.70 -17.19 -21.62
C TYR A 134 12.93 -15.89 -21.89
N PRO A 135 11.91 -15.54 -21.05
CA PRO A 135 11.15 -14.31 -21.15
C PRO A 135 12.00 -13.06 -21.02
N GLU A 136 11.57 -11.95 -21.64
CA GLU A 136 12.18 -10.65 -21.42
C GLU A 136 12.00 -10.23 -19.96
N THR A 137 13.07 -9.75 -19.33
CA THR A 137 13.02 -9.44 -17.88
C THR A 137 13.41 -8.01 -17.61
N MET A 138 12.51 -7.29 -16.95
CA MET A 138 12.72 -5.96 -16.42
C MET A 138 12.87 -6.01 -14.90
N TYR A 139 13.69 -5.11 -14.36
CA TYR A 139 13.96 -5.06 -12.92
C TYR A 139 13.49 -3.76 -12.32
N TRP A 140 12.92 -3.85 -11.13
CA TRP A 140 12.47 -2.70 -10.39
C TRP A 140 13.30 -2.50 -9.12
N GLY A 141 13.80 -1.27 -8.93
CA GLY A 141 14.40 -0.81 -7.68
C GLY A 141 13.33 -0.63 -6.60
N ARG A 142 13.78 -0.38 -5.40
CA ARG A 142 12.88 -0.08 -4.29
C ARG A 142 12.35 1.35 -4.40
N VAL A 143 11.05 1.52 -4.19
CA VAL A 143 10.42 2.82 -4.04
C VAL A 143 10.14 3.05 -2.56
N LYS A 144 10.68 4.15 -2.02
CA LYS A 144 10.43 4.61 -0.66
C LYS A 144 9.60 5.87 -0.71
N VAL A 145 8.68 6.01 0.21
CA VAL A 145 7.97 7.27 0.46
C VAL A 145 8.60 7.89 1.71
N HIS A 146 8.99 9.17 1.63
CA HIS A 146 9.78 9.85 2.66
C HIS A 146 9.13 9.75 4.03
N GLU A 147 7.83 10.07 4.10
CA GLU A 147 7.07 10.16 5.33
C GLU A 147 6.77 8.80 5.98
N TRP A 148 6.91 7.70 5.20
CA TRP A 148 6.68 6.35 5.70
C TRP A 148 7.95 5.63 6.13
N GLY A 149 9.14 6.15 5.75
CA GLY A 149 10.41 5.49 6.06
C GLY A 149 10.52 4.09 5.47
N GLY A 150 11.00 3.15 6.27
CA GLY A 150 11.20 1.75 5.89
C GLY A 150 10.20 0.83 6.59
N PHE A 151 9.27 0.24 5.85
CA PHE A 151 8.35 -0.77 6.36
C PHE A 151 8.68 -2.15 5.79
N SER A 152 8.52 -3.18 6.61
CA SER A 152 8.45 -4.56 6.16
C SER A 152 7.14 -5.20 6.63
N THR A 153 6.57 -6.09 5.84
CA THR A 153 5.31 -6.77 6.17
C THR A 153 5.38 -7.52 7.51
N SER A 154 6.52 -8.15 7.79
CA SER A 154 6.72 -8.88 9.05
C SER A 154 6.82 -7.92 10.24
N GLN A 155 7.41 -6.75 10.08
CA GLN A 155 7.47 -5.74 11.14
C GLN A 155 6.09 -5.15 11.38
N MET A 156 5.38 -4.72 10.32
CA MET A 156 4.00 -4.21 10.43
C MET A 156 3.08 -5.19 11.16
N ARG A 157 3.20 -6.50 10.87
CA ARG A 157 2.41 -7.51 11.58
C ARG A 157 2.67 -7.51 13.06
N LYS A 158 3.94 -7.52 13.48
CA LYS A 158 4.34 -7.46 14.90
C LYS A 158 3.83 -6.19 15.58
N ASP A 159 3.92 -5.07 14.88
CA ASP A 159 3.52 -3.78 15.43
C ASP A 159 1.99 -3.70 15.60
N ILE A 160 1.21 -4.33 14.71
CA ILE A 160 -0.24 -4.50 14.86
C ILE A 160 -0.56 -5.44 16.03
N GLU A 161 0.12 -6.59 16.13
CA GLU A 161 -0.05 -7.55 17.23
C GLU A 161 0.28 -6.94 18.60
N ASN A 162 1.23 -6.02 18.64
CA ASN A 162 1.62 -5.26 19.83
C ASN A 162 0.75 -4.03 20.11
N GLY A 163 -0.28 -3.76 19.29
CA GLY A 163 -1.19 -2.63 19.46
C GLY A 163 -0.62 -1.26 19.10
N MET A 164 0.52 -1.21 18.40
CA MET A 164 1.11 0.04 17.91
C MET A 164 0.27 0.65 16.76
N PHE A 165 -0.32 -0.20 15.94
CA PHE A 165 -1.27 0.16 14.88
C PHE A 165 -2.61 -0.53 15.12
N GLU A 166 -3.71 0.13 14.71
CA GLU A 166 -5.08 -0.38 14.90
C GLU A 166 -5.40 -1.60 14.02
N GLY A 167 -4.71 -1.78 12.91
CA GLY A 167 -4.88 -2.86 11.96
C GLY A 167 -4.16 -2.58 10.65
N TRP A 168 -4.35 -3.45 9.66
CA TRP A 168 -3.76 -3.28 8.33
C TRP A 168 -4.29 -2.07 7.55
N ASP A 169 -5.43 -1.53 7.96
CA ASP A 169 -6.06 -0.34 7.41
C ASP A 169 -5.74 0.94 8.20
N ASP A 170 -4.83 0.86 9.18
CA ASP A 170 -4.39 2.04 9.94
C ASP A 170 -3.82 3.09 8.97
N PRO A 171 -4.34 4.34 8.98
CA PRO A 171 -3.92 5.36 8.03
C PRO A 171 -2.43 5.70 8.04
N ARG A 172 -1.70 5.32 9.07
CA ARG A 172 -0.24 5.49 9.16
C ARG A 172 0.55 4.50 8.30
N LEU A 173 -0.08 3.39 7.88
CA LEU A 173 0.58 2.32 7.13
C LEU A 173 0.53 2.54 5.61
N PRO A 174 1.55 2.06 4.85
CA PRO A 174 1.57 2.11 3.39
C PRO A 174 0.84 0.93 2.73
N THR A 175 -0.21 0.43 3.33
CA THR A 175 -1.00 -0.67 2.78
C THR A 175 -2.09 -0.17 1.83
N ILE A 176 -2.53 -1.03 0.91
CA ILE A 176 -3.64 -0.69 0.01
C ILE A 176 -4.92 -0.38 0.80
N SER A 177 -5.19 -1.11 1.88
CA SER A 177 -6.34 -0.87 2.75
C SER A 177 -6.26 0.51 3.42
N ALA A 178 -5.09 0.87 3.93
CA ALA A 178 -4.86 2.19 4.53
C ALA A 178 -4.97 3.32 3.50
N LEU A 179 -4.40 3.14 2.30
CA LEU A 179 -4.54 4.11 1.20
C LEU A 179 -6.00 4.32 0.80
N LYS A 180 -6.78 3.23 0.69
CA LYS A 180 -8.21 3.30 0.43
C LYS A 180 -8.95 4.08 1.53
N LYS A 181 -8.64 3.81 2.80
CA LYS A 181 -9.23 4.51 3.96
C LYS A 181 -8.88 6.01 3.98
N ARG A 182 -7.71 6.38 3.44
CA ARG A 182 -7.29 7.78 3.24
C ARG A 182 -7.95 8.44 2.02
N GLY A 183 -8.81 7.77 1.28
CA GLY A 183 -9.48 8.29 0.10
C GLY A 183 -8.62 8.31 -1.18
N ILE A 184 -7.52 7.56 -1.21
CA ILE A 184 -6.70 7.44 -2.42
C ILE A 184 -7.42 6.54 -3.44
N LYS A 185 -7.69 7.08 -4.62
CA LYS A 185 -8.31 6.35 -5.72
C LYS A 185 -7.31 5.40 -6.40
N ALA A 186 -7.80 4.26 -6.88
CA ALA A 186 -6.97 3.27 -7.56
C ALA A 186 -6.27 3.85 -8.81
N GLU A 187 -6.97 4.70 -9.55
CA GLU A 187 -6.46 5.38 -10.74
C GLU A 187 -5.31 6.32 -10.40
N ALA A 188 -5.39 7.06 -9.29
CA ALA A 188 -4.31 7.91 -8.80
C ALA A 188 -3.05 7.10 -8.49
N LEU A 189 -3.22 5.94 -7.84
CA LEU A 189 -2.10 5.05 -7.54
C LEU A 189 -1.50 4.45 -8.81
N ARG A 190 -2.32 4.07 -9.81
CA ARG A 190 -1.83 3.59 -11.10
C ARG A 190 -1.03 4.66 -11.84
N GLN A 191 -1.54 5.89 -11.93
CA GLN A 191 -0.83 6.99 -12.59
C GLN A 191 0.50 7.31 -11.88
N PHE A 192 0.50 7.32 -10.57
CA PHE A 192 1.72 7.45 -9.78
C PHE A 192 2.78 6.42 -10.18
N TRP A 193 2.43 5.12 -10.28
CA TRP A 193 3.37 4.08 -10.67
C TRP A 193 3.79 4.14 -12.14
N ILE A 194 2.88 4.52 -13.04
CA ILE A 194 3.20 4.70 -14.46
C ILE A 194 4.21 5.83 -14.65
N GLU A 195 4.04 6.94 -13.95
CA GLU A 195 4.92 8.11 -14.05
C GLU A 195 6.31 7.85 -13.45
N LEU A 196 6.40 7.06 -12.37
CA LEU A 196 7.67 6.60 -11.83
C LEU A 196 8.44 5.70 -12.81
N GLY A 197 7.74 4.93 -13.62
CA GLY A 197 8.31 4.02 -14.59
C GLY A 197 9.08 2.85 -13.97
N VAL A 198 9.52 1.91 -14.82
CA VAL A 198 10.36 0.78 -14.38
C VAL A 198 11.83 1.18 -14.41
N THR A 199 12.46 1.22 -13.24
CA THR A 199 13.88 1.55 -13.10
C THR A 199 14.55 0.64 -12.07
N GLN A 200 15.82 0.28 -12.32
CA GLN A 200 16.62 -0.49 -11.36
C GLN A 200 17.15 0.36 -10.20
N LYS A 201 17.06 1.69 -10.30
CA LYS A 201 17.50 2.59 -9.23
C LYS A 201 16.51 2.57 -8.08
N ASP A 202 17.02 2.58 -6.85
CA ASP A 202 16.19 2.88 -5.69
C ASP A 202 15.84 4.37 -5.74
N ILE A 203 14.58 4.67 -5.61
CA ILE A 203 14.06 6.03 -5.62
C ILE A 203 13.33 6.33 -4.31
N SER A 204 13.28 7.60 -3.96
CA SER A 204 12.55 8.09 -2.81
C SER A 204 11.71 9.29 -3.25
N VAL A 205 10.43 9.28 -2.88
CA VAL A 205 9.44 10.29 -3.30
C VAL A 205 8.66 10.79 -2.10
N PRO A 206 8.26 12.07 -2.08
CA PRO A 206 7.37 12.58 -1.05
C PRO A 206 5.95 12.06 -1.24
N LEU A 207 5.22 11.86 -0.14
CA LEU A 207 3.81 11.46 -0.16
C LEU A 207 2.93 12.47 -0.91
N ALA A 208 3.32 13.74 -0.88
CA ALA A 208 2.68 14.82 -1.63
C ALA A 208 2.55 14.52 -3.14
N THR A 209 3.49 13.76 -3.73
CA THR A 209 3.40 13.33 -5.12
C THR A 209 2.17 12.44 -5.35
N LEU A 210 1.93 11.45 -4.48
CA LEU A 210 0.74 10.60 -4.55
C LEU A 210 -0.54 11.42 -4.33
N TYR A 211 -0.53 12.36 -3.38
CA TYR A 211 -1.67 13.25 -3.16
C TYR A 211 -1.97 14.12 -4.36
N SER A 212 -0.95 14.64 -5.05
CA SER A 212 -1.15 15.41 -6.29
C SER A 212 -1.89 14.61 -7.37
N HIS A 213 -1.51 13.32 -7.55
CA HIS A 213 -2.25 12.43 -8.46
C HIS A 213 -3.69 12.22 -8.00
N ASN A 214 -3.90 12.03 -6.69
CA ASN A 214 -5.23 11.81 -6.16
C ASN A 214 -6.13 13.06 -6.31
N THR A 215 -5.60 14.23 -6.04
CA THR A 215 -6.32 15.50 -6.24
C THR A 215 -6.83 15.62 -7.66
N LYS A 216 -6.01 15.34 -8.66
CA LYS A 216 -6.43 15.34 -10.07
C LYS A 216 -7.60 14.39 -10.38
N GLN A 217 -7.71 13.30 -9.63
CA GLN A 217 -8.78 12.30 -9.84
C GLN A 217 -10.08 12.67 -9.12
N ILE A 218 -10.01 13.41 -8.03
CA ILE A 218 -11.18 13.68 -7.18
C ILE A 218 -11.66 15.11 -7.26
N ASP A 219 -10.84 16.06 -7.73
CA ASP A 219 -11.12 17.48 -7.64
C ASP A 219 -12.48 17.87 -8.23
N ASP A 220 -12.75 17.42 -9.46
CA ASP A 220 -13.99 17.76 -10.18
C ASP A 220 -15.24 17.00 -9.68
N SER A 221 -15.07 16.02 -8.79
CA SER A 221 -16.18 15.19 -8.29
C SER A 221 -16.42 15.32 -6.80
N ALA A 222 -15.51 15.93 -6.04
CA ALA A 222 -15.60 16.04 -4.60
C ALA A 222 -16.41 17.28 -4.18
N PRO A 223 -17.50 17.13 -3.44
CA PRO A 223 -18.24 18.27 -2.89
C PRO A 223 -17.35 19.08 -1.92
N ARG A 224 -17.51 20.38 -1.92
CA ARG A 224 -16.77 21.31 -1.02
C ARG A 224 -17.64 21.64 0.18
N ILE A 225 -17.34 21.04 1.31
CA ILE A 225 -18.10 21.18 2.56
C ILE A 225 -17.24 21.81 3.64
N SER A 226 -17.89 22.39 4.66
CA SER A 226 -17.20 22.96 5.81
C SER A 226 -17.10 21.94 6.95
N PHE A 227 -15.92 21.85 7.55
CA PHE A 227 -15.66 21.15 8.80
C PHE A 227 -15.14 22.17 9.84
N VAL A 228 -15.76 22.21 11.02
CA VAL A 228 -15.40 23.10 12.12
C VAL A 228 -14.81 22.29 13.27
N ARG A 229 -13.52 22.50 13.52
CA ARG A 229 -12.77 21.83 14.61
C ARG A 229 -13.07 22.51 15.94
N ASN A 230 -13.18 21.75 17.02
CA ASN A 230 -13.41 22.28 18.36
C ASN A 230 -14.48 23.36 18.33
N PRO A 231 -15.72 23.04 17.89
CA PRO A 231 -16.75 23.99 17.54
C PRO A 231 -17.20 24.80 18.75
N LYS A 232 -17.38 26.10 18.53
CA LYS A 232 -17.99 27.00 19.48
C LYS A 232 -19.24 27.63 18.87
N LEU A 233 -20.34 27.60 19.61
CA LEU A 233 -21.63 28.13 19.19
C LEU A 233 -21.61 29.67 19.30
N ILE A 234 -22.13 30.33 18.25
CA ILE A 234 -22.43 31.76 18.26
C ILE A 234 -23.89 32.00 17.87
N GLN A 235 -24.52 32.98 18.54
CA GLN A 235 -25.87 33.47 18.23
C GLN A 235 -25.78 34.60 17.23
N LEU A 236 -26.40 34.46 16.06
CA LEU A 236 -26.51 35.54 15.08
C LEU A 236 -27.62 36.52 15.48
N GLN A 237 -27.33 37.80 15.43
CA GLN A 237 -28.24 38.90 15.76
C GLN A 237 -28.42 39.83 14.55
N GLY A 238 -29.57 40.49 14.48
CA GLY A 238 -29.92 41.36 13.37
C GLY A 238 -30.72 40.68 12.26
N ASN A 239 -31.00 41.42 11.21
CA ASN A 239 -31.85 40.99 10.11
C ASN A 239 -31.03 40.26 9.03
N HIS A 240 -30.45 39.12 9.38
CA HIS A 240 -29.69 38.28 8.46
C HIS A 240 -30.60 37.32 7.69
N PRO A 241 -30.21 36.80 6.50
CA PRO A 241 -30.92 35.76 5.76
C PRO A 241 -31.09 34.50 6.62
N LYS A 242 -32.23 33.80 6.48
CA LYS A 242 -32.55 32.57 7.22
C LYS A 242 -32.20 31.29 6.47
N SER A 243 -31.82 31.41 5.22
CA SER A 243 -31.25 30.35 4.38
C SER A 243 -30.33 30.96 3.36
N ILE A 244 -29.39 30.17 2.91
CA ILE A 244 -28.48 30.55 1.80
C ILE A 244 -28.26 29.37 0.89
N SER A 245 -27.93 29.69 -0.37
CA SER A 245 -27.53 28.69 -1.36
C SER A 245 -26.03 28.73 -1.56
N PHE A 246 -25.42 27.53 -1.62
CA PHE A 246 -24.03 27.35 -1.95
C PHE A 246 -23.86 26.41 -3.13
N PRO A 247 -22.91 26.67 -4.03
CA PRO A 247 -22.53 25.66 -5.01
C PRO A 247 -21.95 24.45 -4.27
N VAL A 248 -22.32 23.24 -4.70
CA VAL A 248 -21.72 22.00 -4.19
C VAL A 248 -20.24 21.98 -4.52
N HIS A 249 -19.87 22.49 -5.71
CA HIS A 249 -18.48 22.67 -6.11
C HIS A 249 -18.29 24.04 -6.79
N PRO A 250 -17.23 24.81 -6.46
CA PRO A 250 -17.06 26.18 -6.96
C PRO A 250 -16.82 26.28 -8.47
N ASN A 251 -16.26 25.24 -9.10
CA ASN A 251 -15.86 25.22 -10.50
C ASN A 251 -16.65 24.22 -11.36
N VAL A 252 -17.59 23.47 -10.78
CA VAL A 252 -18.38 22.43 -11.48
C VAL A 252 -19.87 22.71 -11.29
N GLU A 253 -20.41 23.56 -12.15
CA GLU A 253 -21.81 24.00 -12.11
C GLU A 253 -22.82 22.83 -12.19
N SER A 254 -22.46 21.75 -12.90
CA SER A 254 -23.31 20.57 -13.03
C SER A 254 -23.56 19.82 -11.71
N MET A 255 -22.76 20.06 -10.68
CA MET A 255 -23.01 19.53 -9.33
C MET A 255 -24.14 20.25 -8.59
N GLY A 256 -24.61 21.40 -9.13
CA GLY A 256 -25.72 22.15 -8.59
C GLY A 256 -25.39 22.90 -7.31
N GLU A 257 -26.44 23.25 -6.58
CA GLU A 257 -26.37 24.01 -5.33
C GLU A 257 -26.98 23.24 -4.17
N ARG A 258 -26.53 23.54 -2.96
CA ARG A 258 -27.11 23.06 -1.72
C ARG A 258 -27.65 24.22 -0.90
N GLN A 259 -28.78 24.02 -0.26
CA GLN A 259 -29.40 24.99 0.65
C GLN A 259 -28.96 24.71 2.09
N ILE A 260 -28.53 25.76 2.79
CA ILE A 260 -28.19 25.69 4.21
C ILE A 260 -29.21 26.53 4.99
N SER A 261 -29.92 25.88 5.94
CA SER A 261 -30.85 26.55 6.84
C SER A 261 -30.09 27.26 7.98
N ILE A 262 -30.54 28.48 8.32
CA ILE A 262 -30.05 29.25 9.44
C ILE A 262 -31.29 29.78 10.28
N SER A 263 -32.35 28.98 10.32
CA SER A 263 -33.62 29.33 10.94
C SER A 263 -33.46 29.59 12.44
N SER A 264 -32.62 28.82 13.13
CA SER A 264 -32.26 28.97 14.54
C SER A 264 -31.46 30.22 14.85
N SER A 265 -30.90 30.85 13.82
CA SER A 265 -29.91 31.96 13.97
C SER A 265 -28.69 31.56 14.81
N LYS A 266 -28.27 30.28 14.74
CA LYS A 266 -27.15 29.73 15.47
C LYS A 266 -26.20 29.06 14.52
N VAL A 267 -24.90 29.32 14.64
CA VAL A 267 -23.85 28.68 13.86
C VAL A 267 -22.66 28.33 14.74
N TYR A 268 -21.86 27.41 14.30
CA TYR A 268 -20.59 27.01 14.92
C TYR A 268 -19.44 27.55 14.11
N ILE A 269 -18.42 28.06 14.79
CA ILE A 269 -17.11 28.44 14.25
C ILE A 269 -16.02 27.76 15.07
N GLU A 270 -14.79 27.73 14.54
CA GLU A 270 -13.65 27.22 15.33
C GLU A 270 -13.38 28.12 16.54
N ASN A 271 -13.06 27.48 17.68
CA ASN A 271 -12.80 28.24 18.93
C ASN A 271 -11.66 29.28 18.77
N MET A 272 -10.67 28.97 17.91
CA MET A 272 -9.57 29.90 17.62
C MET A 272 -10.02 31.18 16.90
N ASP A 273 -11.13 31.13 16.16
CA ASP A 273 -11.67 32.28 15.43
C ASP A 273 -12.41 33.26 16.34
N PHE A 274 -12.70 32.86 17.57
CA PHE A 274 -13.43 33.67 18.55
C PHE A 274 -12.67 34.90 19.02
N ALA A 275 -11.36 34.92 18.88
CA ALA A 275 -10.53 36.10 19.19
C ALA A 275 -10.64 37.22 18.14
N LYS A 276 -11.26 36.93 16.97
CA LYS A 276 -11.44 37.90 15.89
C LYS A 276 -12.65 38.79 16.21
N LYS A 277 -12.51 40.10 16.04
CA LYS A 277 -13.63 41.04 16.30
C LYS A 277 -14.58 41.16 15.12
N GLU A 278 -14.05 41.12 13.91
CA GLU A 278 -14.79 41.21 12.66
C GLU A 278 -14.52 40.01 11.80
N ILE A 279 -15.57 39.31 11.40
CA ILE A 279 -15.48 38.10 10.60
C ILE A 279 -16.42 38.15 9.42
N ARG A 280 -16.05 37.39 8.38
CA ARG A 280 -16.95 36.97 7.34
C ARG A 280 -17.17 35.45 7.44
N LEU A 281 -18.40 35.07 7.73
CA LEU A 281 -18.80 33.66 7.58
C LEU A 281 -18.73 33.34 6.08
N LYS A 282 -17.87 32.38 5.73
CA LYS A 282 -17.54 32.07 4.32
C LYS A 282 -18.79 31.88 3.48
N GLY A 283 -18.90 32.65 2.39
CA GLY A 283 -20.03 32.61 1.46
C GLY A 283 -21.36 33.17 2.02
N PHE A 284 -21.42 33.63 3.25
CA PHE A 284 -22.65 34.09 3.87
C PHE A 284 -22.64 35.62 4.04
N ALA A 285 -22.14 36.11 5.14
CA ALA A 285 -22.24 37.53 5.49
C ALA A 285 -21.12 37.98 6.42
N ASP A 286 -21.03 39.31 6.59
CA ASP A 286 -20.12 39.97 7.53
C ASP A 286 -20.79 40.16 8.87
N PHE A 287 -20.02 39.91 9.95
CA PHE A 287 -20.49 40.01 11.32
C PHE A 287 -19.45 40.69 12.25
N ASN A 288 -19.94 41.40 13.27
CA ASN A 288 -19.13 41.83 14.42
C ASN A 288 -19.35 40.85 15.59
N LEU A 289 -18.27 40.20 16.04
CA LEU A 289 -18.30 39.28 17.18
C LEU A 289 -18.26 40.07 18.49
N SER A 290 -19.13 39.70 19.43
CA SER A 290 -19.18 40.23 20.79
C SER A 290 -19.55 39.11 21.76
N GLY A 291 -18.55 38.50 22.41
CA GLY A 291 -18.75 37.28 23.20
C GLY A 291 -19.36 36.15 22.35
N ASP A 292 -20.41 35.50 22.82
CA ASP A 292 -21.09 34.40 22.13
C ASP A 292 -22.16 34.91 21.12
N SER A 293 -22.12 36.19 20.73
CA SER A 293 -23.03 36.79 19.77
C SER A 293 -22.29 37.41 18.59
N ALA A 294 -22.94 37.40 17.44
CA ALA A 294 -22.43 38.01 16.21
C ALA A 294 -23.49 38.91 15.59
N ASN A 295 -23.23 40.21 15.55
CA ASN A 295 -24.13 41.20 14.98
C ASN A 295 -23.94 41.29 13.48
N TYR A 296 -25.02 41.07 12.73
CA TYR A 296 -25.05 41.13 11.28
C TYR A 296 -24.70 42.53 10.76
N ILE A 297 -23.91 42.61 9.71
CA ILE A 297 -23.51 43.84 9.05
C ILE A 297 -24.06 43.88 7.63
N SER A 298 -23.61 42.98 6.78
CA SER A 298 -23.96 42.98 5.37
C SER A 298 -23.67 41.62 4.71
N THR A 299 -24.44 41.29 3.65
CA THR A 299 -24.12 40.21 2.73
C THR A 299 -23.07 40.63 1.72
N GLU A 300 -22.91 41.93 1.45
CA GLU A 300 -21.88 42.40 0.53
C GLU A 300 -20.49 42.11 1.07
N ARG A 301 -19.60 41.68 0.19
CA ARG A 301 -18.25 41.29 0.59
C ARG A 301 -17.38 42.49 0.91
N SER A 302 -16.79 42.50 2.08
CA SER A 302 -15.70 43.41 2.47
C SER A 302 -14.37 42.69 2.48
N ASP A 303 -13.37 43.16 1.73
CA ASP A 303 -12.04 42.50 1.63
C ASP A 303 -11.17 42.62 2.90
N LYS A 304 -11.65 43.31 3.93
CA LYS A 304 -10.89 43.57 5.16
C LYS A 304 -11.15 42.56 6.28
N ARG A 305 -12.13 41.66 6.13
CA ARG A 305 -12.54 40.76 7.22
C ARG A 305 -11.95 39.38 7.06
N ALA A 306 -11.60 38.76 8.19
CA ALA A 306 -11.15 37.36 8.21
C ALA A 306 -12.30 36.46 7.79
N ILE A 307 -12.04 35.62 6.76
CA ILE A 307 -12.98 34.59 6.34
C ILE A 307 -12.89 33.43 7.32
N VAL A 308 -14.04 32.99 7.84
CA VAL A 308 -14.18 31.95 8.84
C VAL A 308 -15.09 30.85 8.29
N HIS A 309 -14.66 29.59 8.43
CA HIS A 309 -15.50 28.44 8.17
C HIS A 309 -16.54 28.27 9.27
N TRP A 310 -17.71 27.83 8.91
CA TRP A 310 -18.82 27.70 9.83
C TRP A 310 -19.76 26.55 9.42
N VAL A 311 -20.56 26.08 10.39
CA VAL A 311 -21.60 25.07 10.21
C VAL A 311 -22.86 25.54 10.94
N SER A 312 -24.03 25.43 10.29
CA SER A 312 -25.32 25.79 10.90
C SER A 312 -25.71 24.81 11.99
N GLU A 313 -26.34 25.28 13.08
CA GLU A 313 -27.00 24.44 14.09
C GLU A 313 -28.09 23.57 13.47
N ASP A 314 -28.77 24.08 12.43
CA ASP A 314 -29.91 23.41 11.80
C ASP A 314 -29.49 22.23 10.91
N ASP A 315 -28.25 22.27 10.36
CA ASP A 315 -27.74 21.33 9.36
C ASP A 315 -26.41 20.66 9.76
N LYS A 316 -26.12 20.57 11.05
CA LYS A 316 -24.87 19.97 11.55
C LYS A 316 -24.94 18.46 11.66
N LEU A 317 -23.78 17.83 11.50
CA LEU A 317 -23.50 16.45 11.88
C LEU A 317 -22.23 16.41 12.72
N GLU A 318 -22.17 15.55 13.72
CA GLU A 318 -20.94 15.27 14.44
C GLU A 318 -20.00 14.45 13.57
N ALA A 319 -18.72 14.82 13.55
CA ALA A 319 -17.72 14.13 12.77
C ALA A 319 -16.35 14.13 13.48
N THR A 320 -15.55 13.13 13.20
CA THR A 320 -14.16 13.05 13.65
C THR A 320 -13.23 13.07 12.44
N LEU A 321 -12.44 14.13 12.32
CA LEU A 321 -11.36 14.19 11.32
C LEU A 321 -10.18 13.36 11.82
N ILE A 322 -9.81 12.37 11.01
CA ILE A 322 -8.62 11.55 11.26
C ILE A 322 -7.50 12.05 10.34
N SER A 323 -6.39 12.48 10.92
CA SER A 323 -5.20 12.88 10.17
C SER A 323 -3.96 12.17 10.68
N THR A 324 -2.95 12.07 9.82
CA THR A 324 -1.65 11.52 10.18
C THR A 324 -0.60 12.60 10.03
N GLU A 325 0.12 12.89 11.09
CA GLU A 325 1.18 13.88 11.14
C GLU A 325 2.36 13.29 11.93
N ASP A 326 3.54 13.32 11.35
CA ASP A 326 4.78 12.78 11.95
C ASP A 326 4.62 11.35 12.54
N GLY A 327 3.89 10.49 11.83
CA GLY A 327 3.63 9.12 12.27
C GLY A 327 2.60 8.99 13.40
N THR A 328 2.01 10.10 13.85
CA THR A 328 0.96 10.13 14.87
C THR A 328 -0.42 10.14 14.22
N LEU A 329 -1.36 9.38 14.79
CA LEU A 329 -2.76 9.39 14.39
C LEU A 329 -3.51 10.42 15.25
N ASN A 330 -3.90 11.51 14.63
CA ASN A 330 -4.67 12.56 15.29
C ASN A 330 -6.16 12.37 15.01
N ARG A 331 -6.99 12.45 16.06
CA ARG A 331 -8.44 12.42 15.99
C ARG A 331 -8.98 13.74 16.49
N ILE A 332 -9.57 14.51 15.60
CA ILE A 332 -10.09 15.85 15.89
C ILE A 332 -11.61 15.82 15.78
N ASN A 333 -12.31 15.95 16.89
CA ASN A 333 -13.75 16.05 16.90
C ASN A 333 -14.20 17.42 16.40
N GLY A 334 -15.30 17.43 15.66
CA GLY A 334 -15.83 18.64 15.07
C GLY A 334 -17.25 18.46 14.55
N LEU A 335 -17.70 19.47 13.83
CA LEU A 335 -18.99 19.47 13.14
C LEU A 335 -18.78 19.66 11.64
N VAL A 336 -19.58 18.97 10.86
CA VAL A 336 -19.60 19.04 9.40
C VAL A 336 -21.00 19.42 8.93
N GLU A 337 -21.09 20.10 7.79
CA GLU A 337 -22.36 20.36 7.13
C GLU A 337 -23.04 19.03 6.77
N ARG A 338 -24.34 18.94 6.94
CA ARG A 338 -25.13 17.78 6.48
C ARG A 338 -25.06 17.69 4.94
N HIS A 339 -24.67 16.53 4.47
CA HIS A 339 -24.66 16.16 3.05
C HIS A 339 -24.86 14.65 2.95
N ASP A 340 -25.30 14.16 1.80
CA ASP A 340 -25.39 12.73 1.56
C ASP A 340 -23.98 12.17 1.37
N TYR A 341 -23.39 11.72 2.48
CA TYR A 341 -22.06 11.13 2.46
C TYR A 341 -22.15 9.64 2.17
N GLU A 342 -21.35 9.16 1.22
CA GLU A 342 -21.02 7.75 1.16
C GLU A 342 -20.00 7.41 2.25
N ILE A 343 -20.23 6.34 2.99
CA ILE A 343 -19.31 5.86 4.04
C ILE A 343 -17.97 5.55 3.40
N GLY A 344 -16.91 6.23 3.82
CA GLY A 344 -15.54 6.05 3.33
C GLY A 344 -15.05 7.07 2.30
N THR A 345 -15.79 8.15 2.05
CA THR A 345 -15.42 9.22 1.09
C THR A 345 -14.85 10.49 1.73
N VAL A 346 -14.45 10.48 2.99
CA VAL A 346 -13.83 11.64 3.66
C VAL A 346 -12.39 11.35 4.04
#